data_8237fcae879be0d6c3749c50980abdde
#
_entry.id   8237fcae879be0d6c3749c50980abdde
#
_cell.length_a   1.000
_cell.length_b   1.000
_cell.length_c   1.000
_cell.angle_alpha   90.00
_cell.angle_beta   90.00
_cell.angle_gamma   90.00
#
_symmetry.space_group_name_H-M   'P 1'
#
loop_
_entity.id
_entity.type
_entity.pdbx_description
1 polymer ?
#
loop_
_entity_poly.entity_id
_entity_poly.type
_entity_poly.pdbx_seq_one_letter_code
_entity_poly.pdbx_strand_id
1 'polypeptide(L)'
;GNYFHAFSSTDLVNWTDEGVILDVNKDHQPTTDGDENTAISPWSVGSAWAPTIEKKNGKYYFYYCAKLPNGTSAIGVAVADNPAGPYKAADQPLVTRTMEGVTVGQAIDPSIFTDPNTGKSYILYGNGSPAIAELNDDMVSIKAGTVKKLNGLNGFRESVVVAYRDGKYHWTWSCDDANSPNYHVRYGVSDSIDGTITYKGVLLQKDSSKNLQGTAHQSDVHV
;
A
#
# COMPACT_ATOMS: atom_id res chain seq x y z
N GLY A 1 6.13 -15.11 0.77
CA GLY A 1 6.95 -14.91 1.96
C GLY A 1 6.12 -14.46 3.15
N ASN A 2 6.75 -14.44 4.33
CA ASN A 2 6.11 -14.03 5.58
C ASN A 2 6.80 -12.80 6.20
N TYR A 3 7.91 -12.33 5.62
CA TYR A 3 8.75 -11.30 6.21
C TYR A 3 8.83 -10.07 5.34
N PHE A 4 8.92 -8.92 6.00
CA PHE A 4 9.35 -7.66 5.41
C PHE A 4 10.71 -7.28 5.98
N HIS A 5 11.63 -6.91 5.10
CA HIS A 5 12.94 -6.36 5.43
C HIS A 5 12.95 -4.86 5.22
N ALA A 6 13.78 -4.16 5.98
CA ALA A 6 14.17 -2.80 5.67
C ALA A 6 15.55 -2.78 5.01
N PHE A 7 15.73 -1.88 4.07
CA PHE A 7 17.01 -1.62 3.42
C PHE A 7 17.30 -0.13 3.47
N SER A 8 18.53 0.24 3.75
CA SER A 8 18.98 1.64 3.76
C SER A 8 20.07 1.89 2.72
N SER A 9 20.12 3.11 2.22
CA SER A 9 21.17 3.56 1.30
C SER A 9 21.41 5.06 1.44
N THR A 10 22.62 5.50 1.24
CA THR A 10 23.02 6.91 1.17
C THR A 10 23.16 7.41 -0.27
N ASP A 11 23.19 6.51 -1.25
CA ASP A 11 23.47 6.82 -2.66
C ASP A 11 22.47 6.19 -3.65
N LEU A 12 21.48 5.43 -3.15
CA LEU A 12 20.47 4.66 -3.91
C LEU A 12 21.08 3.58 -4.84
N VAL A 13 22.35 3.27 -4.67
CA VAL A 13 23.10 2.26 -5.45
C VAL A 13 23.57 1.11 -4.54
N ASN A 14 24.19 1.46 -3.43
CA ASN A 14 24.66 0.51 -2.43
C ASN A 14 23.64 0.44 -1.29
N TRP A 15 23.12 -0.77 -1.01
CA TRP A 15 22.08 -0.98 -0.02
C TRP A 15 22.58 -1.87 1.12
N THR A 16 22.21 -1.50 2.34
CA THR A 16 22.41 -2.30 3.54
C THR A 16 21.10 -2.94 3.94
N ASP A 17 21.08 -4.25 4.19
CA ASP A 17 19.93 -4.95 4.79
C ASP A 17 19.94 -4.66 6.29
N GLU A 18 18.90 -3.97 6.76
CA GLU A 18 18.69 -3.62 8.17
C GLU A 18 17.98 -4.74 8.94
N GLY A 19 17.69 -5.86 8.29
CA GLY A 19 17.03 -7.01 8.86
C GLY A 19 15.52 -7.05 8.70
N VAL A 20 14.90 -8.06 9.32
CA VAL A 20 13.45 -8.27 9.30
C VAL A 20 12.77 -7.30 10.24
N ILE A 21 11.86 -6.47 9.71
CA ILE A 21 11.11 -5.49 10.50
C ILE A 21 9.73 -5.98 10.93
N LEU A 22 9.14 -6.92 10.17
CA LEU A 22 7.81 -7.45 10.45
C LEU A 22 7.67 -8.88 9.91
N ASP A 23 7.16 -9.77 10.76
CA ASP A 23 6.66 -11.09 10.41
C ASP A 23 5.13 -11.09 10.42
N VAL A 24 4.51 -11.52 9.32
CA VAL A 24 3.05 -11.60 9.18
C VAL A 24 2.49 -12.99 9.47
N ASN A 25 3.23 -13.83 10.17
CA ASN A 25 2.75 -15.10 10.68
C ASN A 25 2.75 -15.10 12.21
N LYS A 26 1.57 -14.91 12.81
CA LYS A 26 1.39 -14.85 14.27
C LYS A 26 1.85 -16.10 15.02
N ASP A 27 1.90 -17.25 14.34
CA ASP A 27 2.28 -18.53 14.92
C ASP A 27 3.79 -18.82 14.78
N HIS A 28 4.51 -17.90 14.13
CA HIS A 28 5.94 -18.01 13.96
C HIS A 28 6.65 -17.62 15.27
N GLN A 29 7.52 -18.49 15.73
CA GLN A 29 8.38 -18.17 16.86
C GLN A 29 9.61 -17.42 16.31
N PRO A 30 10.10 -16.38 17.01
CA PRO A 30 11.38 -15.78 16.67
C PRO A 30 12.44 -16.89 16.56
N THR A 31 13.08 -17.00 15.41
CA THR A 31 14.18 -17.96 15.23
C THR A 31 15.36 -17.49 16.09
N THR A 32 16.27 -18.40 16.42
CA THR A 32 17.50 -18.09 17.18
C THR A 32 18.41 -17.07 16.46
N ASP A 33 18.17 -16.84 15.18
CA ASP A 33 18.75 -15.77 14.38
C ASP A 33 17.78 -14.56 14.31
N GLY A 34 16.70 -14.59 15.10
CA GLY A 34 15.67 -13.56 15.13
C GLY A 34 16.24 -12.27 15.67
N ASP A 35 16.22 -11.27 14.84
CA ASP A 35 16.38 -9.91 15.22
C ASP A 35 15.37 -9.60 16.34
N GLU A 36 15.84 -9.25 17.54
CA GLU A 36 15.00 -8.88 18.69
C GLU A 36 14.04 -7.72 18.37
N ASN A 37 14.28 -7.03 17.24
CA ASN A 37 13.50 -5.93 16.73
C ASN A 37 12.37 -6.34 15.76
N THR A 38 12.24 -7.63 15.44
CA THR A 38 11.20 -8.10 14.53
C THR A 38 9.82 -8.03 15.19
N ALA A 39 8.93 -7.18 14.66
CA ALA A 39 7.53 -7.19 15.07
C ALA A 39 6.81 -8.42 14.50
N ILE A 40 5.84 -8.95 15.24
CA ILE A 40 4.96 -10.03 14.78
C ILE A 40 3.55 -9.47 14.64
N SER A 41 2.93 -9.69 13.48
CA SER A 41 1.53 -9.33 13.27
C SER A 41 0.63 -10.33 14.00
N PRO A 42 -0.15 -9.91 15.02
CA PRO A 42 -0.84 -10.83 15.91
C PRO A 42 -2.09 -11.47 15.32
N TRP A 43 -2.56 -10.99 14.18
CA TRP A 43 -3.81 -11.40 13.54
C TRP A 43 -3.62 -12.18 12.23
N SER A 44 -2.42 -12.19 11.65
CA SER A 44 -2.18 -12.74 10.31
C SER A 44 -1.49 -14.10 10.34
N VAL A 45 -1.59 -14.83 9.22
CA VAL A 45 -1.04 -16.18 9.06
C VAL A 45 -0.13 -16.32 7.84
N GLY A 46 0.38 -15.21 7.32
CA GLY A 46 1.33 -15.18 6.20
C GLY A 46 0.93 -14.23 5.07
N SER A 47 1.61 -14.36 3.94
CA SER A 47 1.43 -13.56 2.72
C SER A 47 1.86 -12.09 2.88
N ALA A 48 3.13 -11.88 3.14
CA ALA A 48 3.77 -10.57 3.07
C ALA A 48 3.81 -10.10 1.60
N TRP A 49 2.89 -9.19 1.24
CA TRP A 49 2.75 -8.62 -0.10
C TRP A 49 2.95 -7.11 -0.06
N ALA A 50 2.84 -6.44 -1.20
CA ALA A 50 3.11 -5.03 -1.43
C ALA A 50 2.79 -4.11 -0.25
N PRO A 51 3.80 -3.57 0.45
CA PRO A 51 3.65 -2.63 1.56
C PRO A 51 3.79 -1.19 1.09
N THR A 52 3.45 -0.26 1.97
CA THR A 52 3.86 1.14 1.88
C THR A 52 4.29 1.66 3.25
N ILE A 53 5.07 2.74 3.26
CA ILE A 53 5.50 3.40 4.47
C ILE A 53 5.22 4.91 4.36
N GLU A 54 4.76 5.49 5.46
CA GLU A 54 4.53 6.93 5.55
C GLU A 54 5.19 7.49 6.81
N LYS A 55 5.82 8.66 6.69
CA LYS A 55 6.35 9.40 7.83
C LYS A 55 5.42 10.55 8.18
N LYS A 56 4.91 10.57 9.40
CA LYS A 56 4.09 11.68 9.92
C LYS A 56 4.35 11.89 11.40
N ASN A 57 4.41 13.16 11.83
CA ASN A 57 4.58 13.53 13.24
C ASN A 57 5.79 12.85 13.92
N GLY A 58 6.90 12.69 13.18
CA GLY A 58 8.13 12.08 13.69
C GLY A 58 8.11 10.56 13.83
N LYS A 59 7.01 9.90 13.42
CA LYS A 59 6.87 8.44 13.42
C LYS A 59 6.79 7.89 12.01
N TYR A 60 7.07 6.59 11.88
CA TYR A 60 6.96 5.81 10.65
C TYR A 60 5.81 4.83 10.79
N TYR A 61 4.91 4.84 9.80
CA TYR A 61 3.74 3.98 9.73
C TYR A 61 3.92 3.05 8.55
N PHE A 62 4.12 1.77 8.85
CA PHE A 62 4.30 0.72 7.86
C PHE A 62 2.99 -0.02 7.65
N TYR A 63 2.37 0.19 6.48
CA TYR A 63 1.13 -0.49 6.10
C TYR A 63 1.47 -1.71 5.25
N TYR A 64 0.91 -2.86 5.63
CA TYR A 64 1.27 -4.13 5.04
C TYR A 64 0.05 -4.99 4.74
N CYS A 65 0.19 -5.85 3.71
CA CYS A 65 -0.82 -6.84 3.38
C CYS A 65 -0.48 -8.16 4.03
N ALA A 66 -1.49 -8.85 4.53
CA ALA A 66 -1.36 -10.20 5.05
C ALA A 66 -2.69 -10.95 4.96
N LYS A 67 -2.68 -12.26 5.21
CA LYS A 67 -3.88 -13.09 5.25
C LYS A 67 -4.38 -13.30 6.68
N LEU A 68 -5.69 -13.20 6.83
CA LEU A 68 -6.43 -13.67 7.99
C LEU A 68 -6.48 -15.21 8.03
N PRO A 69 -6.76 -15.84 9.18
CA PRO A 69 -6.91 -17.31 9.30
C PRO A 69 -7.96 -17.90 8.35
N ASN A 70 -8.97 -17.13 7.94
CA ASN A 70 -9.99 -17.57 6.98
C ASN A 70 -9.52 -17.48 5.50
N GLY A 71 -8.26 -17.12 5.26
CA GLY A 71 -7.67 -17.02 3.94
C GLY A 71 -7.95 -15.71 3.18
N THR A 72 -8.75 -14.78 3.72
CA THR A 72 -8.98 -13.48 3.09
C THR A 72 -7.83 -12.52 3.39
N SER A 73 -7.53 -11.64 2.44
CA SER A 73 -6.50 -10.60 2.61
C SER A 73 -7.02 -9.44 3.45
N ALA A 74 -6.13 -8.85 4.25
CA ALA A 74 -6.36 -7.66 5.04
C ALA A 74 -5.11 -6.78 5.05
N ILE A 75 -5.27 -5.51 5.43
CA ILE A 75 -4.18 -4.55 5.56
C ILE A 75 -4.03 -4.20 7.04
N GLY A 76 -2.82 -4.32 7.56
CA GLY A 76 -2.44 -3.89 8.89
C GLY A 76 -1.57 -2.65 8.87
N VAL A 77 -1.29 -2.13 10.06
CA VAL A 77 -0.34 -1.04 10.27
C VAL A 77 0.57 -1.36 11.45
N ALA A 78 1.85 -1.05 11.30
CA ALA A 78 2.84 -1.11 12.37
C ALA A 78 3.53 0.24 12.49
N VAL A 79 3.89 0.65 13.71
CA VAL A 79 4.43 1.99 13.99
C VAL A 79 5.81 1.87 14.63
N ALA A 80 6.73 2.74 14.22
CA ALA A 80 8.08 2.85 14.76
C ALA A 80 8.55 4.31 14.86
N ASP A 81 9.58 4.54 15.66
CA ASP A 81 10.28 5.83 15.72
C ASP A 81 11.41 5.94 14.67
N ASN A 82 11.81 4.82 14.09
CA ASN A 82 12.81 4.74 13.01
C ASN A 82 12.29 3.92 11.83
N PRO A 83 12.73 4.21 10.58
CA PRO A 83 12.24 3.48 9.41
C PRO A 83 12.62 2.00 9.40
N ALA A 84 13.74 1.62 10.04
CA ALA A 84 14.15 0.23 10.20
C ALA A 84 13.62 -0.43 11.49
N GLY A 85 12.73 0.24 12.24
CA GLY A 85 12.13 -0.27 13.45
C GLY A 85 12.88 0.13 14.75
N PRO A 86 12.60 -0.55 15.88
CA PRO A 86 11.61 -1.64 16.02
C PRO A 86 10.16 -1.16 15.81
N TYR A 87 9.39 -1.95 15.09
CA TYR A 87 7.97 -1.69 14.85
C TYR A 87 7.09 -2.32 15.92
N LYS A 88 5.94 -1.72 16.16
CA LYS A 88 4.85 -2.31 16.93
C LYS A 88 3.64 -2.46 16.03
N ALA A 89 3.27 -3.70 15.71
CA ALA A 89 2.08 -4.00 14.91
C ALA A 89 0.80 -3.77 15.74
N ALA A 90 -0.25 -3.28 15.07
CA ALA A 90 -1.57 -3.16 15.66
C ALA A 90 -2.19 -4.55 15.90
N ASP A 91 -3.00 -4.68 16.95
CA ASP A 91 -3.61 -5.96 17.36
C ASP A 91 -4.69 -6.47 16.40
N GLN A 92 -5.20 -5.61 15.53
CA GLN A 92 -6.24 -5.93 14.55
C GLN A 92 -5.87 -5.33 13.18
N PRO A 93 -6.39 -5.89 12.08
CA PRO A 93 -6.23 -5.26 10.77
C PRO A 93 -6.93 -3.91 10.72
N LEU A 94 -6.30 -2.95 10.05
CA LEU A 94 -6.84 -1.62 9.77
C LEU A 94 -7.96 -1.68 8.71
N VAL A 95 -7.75 -2.51 7.68
CA VAL A 95 -8.69 -2.67 6.56
C VAL A 95 -8.91 -4.15 6.29
N THR A 96 -10.18 -4.51 6.12
CA THR A 96 -10.62 -5.83 5.67
C THR A 96 -11.30 -5.74 4.30
N ARG A 97 -11.68 -6.88 3.73
CA ARG A 97 -12.33 -6.96 2.42
C ARG A 97 -13.61 -6.10 2.31
N THR A 98 -14.37 -6.00 3.39
CA THR A 98 -15.59 -5.18 3.45
C THR A 98 -15.48 -4.16 4.57
N MET A 99 -15.58 -2.87 4.24
CA MET A 99 -15.51 -1.72 5.14
C MET A 99 -16.68 -0.79 4.86
N GLU A 100 -17.49 -0.49 5.88
CA GLU A 100 -18.60 0.51 5.79
C GLU A 100 -19.43 0.42 4.50
N GLY A 101 -19.78 -0.82 4.08
CA GLY A 101 -20.58 -1.06 2.86
C GLY A 101 -19.79 -1.10 1.55
N VAL A 102 -18.48 -0.84 1.57
CA VAL A 102 -17.61 -1.01 0.41
C VAL A 102 -16.91 -2.35 0.47
N THR A 103 -17.08 -3.17 -0.57
CA THR A 103 -16.42 -4.47 -0.70
C THR A 103 -15.46 -4.44 -1.88
N VAL A 104 -14.19 -4.80 -1.62
CA VAL A 104 -13.15 -5.00 -2.64
C VAL A 104 -12.96 -6.50 -2.91
N GLY A 105 -12.33 -6.86 -4.02
CA GLY A 105 -11.99 -8.27 -4.30
C GLY A 105 -11.01 -8.83 -3.29
N GLN A 106 -9.90 -8.08 -3.06
CA GLN A 106 -8.94 -8.32 -1.98
C GLN A 106 -8.55 -6.97 -1.34
N ALA A 107 -8.39 -6.94 0.00
CA ALA A 107 -7.83 -5.78 0.71
C ALA A 107 -6.30 -5.91 0.68
N ILE A 108 -5.69 -5.38 -0.36
CA ILE A 108 -4.24 -5.41 -0.62
C ILE A 108 -3.78 -4.09 -1.23
N ASP A 109 -2.48 -3.94 -1.38
CA ASP A 109 -1.79 -2.85 -2.05
C ASP A 109 -2.14 -1.48 -1.45
N PRO A 110 -1.90 -1.28 -0.15
CA PRO A 110 -2.12 0.03 0.46
C PRO A 110 -1.20 1.07 -0.17
N SER A 111 -1.74 2.26 -0.38
CA SER A 111 -0.99 3.47 -0.68
C SER A 111 -1.50 4.57 0.23
N ILE A 112 -0.59 5.39 0.76
CA ILE A 112 -0.94 6.50 1.64
C ILE A 112 -0.70 7.81 0.89
N PHE A 113 -1.65 8.71 1.03
CA PHE A 113 -1.55 10.05 0.48
C PHE A 113 -1.95 11.07 1.53
N THR A 114 -1.05 12.01 1.84
CA THR A 114 -1.37 13.17 2.66
C THR A 114 -1.60 14.36 1.74
N ASP A 115 -2.83 14.85 1.70
CA ASP A 115 -3.24 15.96 0.84
C ASP A 115 -2.57 17.27 1.33
N PRO A 116 -1.72 17.90 0.52
CA PRO A 116 -1.03 19.12 0.91
C PRO A 116 -1.97 20.33 1.12
N ASN A 117 -3.18 20.28 0.55
CA ASN A 117 -4.14 21.38 0.68
C ASN A 117 -4.90 21.33 2.01
N THR A 118 -5.12 20.13 2.55
CA THR A 118 -5.97 19.93 3.73
C THR A 118 -5.23 19.35 4.92
N GLY A 119 -4.04 18.78 4.70
CA GLY A 119 -3.28 18.03 5.69
C GLY A 119 -3.88 16.68 6.08
N LYS A 120 -5.02 16.29 5.48
CA LYS A 120 -5.67 15.01 5.71
C LYS A 120 -4.90 13.89 5.03
N SER A 121 -4.82 12.74 5.70
CA SER A 121 -4.21 11.54 5.16
C SER A 121 -5.27 10.54 4.73
N TYR A 122 -5.01 9.86 3.65
CA TYR A 122 -5.90 8.87 3.05
C TYR A 122 -5.16 7.56 2.84
N ILE A 123 -5.85 6.44 3.02
CA ILE A 123 -5.42 5.13 2.56
C ILE A 123 -6.21 4.76 1.31
N LEU A 124 -5.48 4.35 0.27
CA LEU A 124 -6.01 3.81 -0.96
C LEU A 124 -5.67 2.33 -1.01
N TYR A 125 -6.57 1.50 -1.49
CA TYR A 125 -6.35 0.05 -1.49
C TYR A 125 -7.30 -0.69 -2.43
N GLY A 126 -7.04 -1.98 -2.61
CA GLY A 126 -7.98 -2.91 -3.21
C GLY A 126 -7.46 -3.59 -4.48
N ASN A 127 -8.02 -4.77 -4.74
CA ASN A 127 -7.84 -5.54 -5.97
C ASN A 127 -9.21 -5.85 -6.55
N GLY A 128 -9.37 -5.71 -7.86
CA GLY A 128 -10.63 -5.85 -8.58
C GLY A 128 -11.61 -4.68 -8.37
N SER A 129 -11.50 -3.96 -7.27
CA SER A 129 -12.29 -2.76 -6.97
C SER A 129 -11.45 -1.81 -6.11
N PRO A 130 -11.27 -0.55 -6.52
CA PRO A 130 -10.47 0.42 -5.76
C PRO A 130 -11.31 1.11 -4.69
N ALA A 131 -10.69 1.33 -3.52
CA ALA A 131 -11.30 2.05 -2.42
C ALA A 131 -10.36 3.11 -1.84
N ILE A 132 -10.93 4.10 -1.19
CA ILE A 132 -10.25 5.16 -0.45
C ILE A 132 -10.96 5.38 0.89
N ALA A 133 -10.20 5.69 1.93
CA ALA A 133 -10.73 6.13 3.22
C ALA A 133 -9.83 7.21 3.83
N GLU A 134 -10.40 8.17 4.57
CA GLU A 134 -9.64 9.13 5.38
C GLU A 134 -9.13 8.43 6.64
N LEU A 135 -7.85 8.57 6.92
CA LEU A 135 -7.25 8.17 8.19
C LEU A 135 -7.52 9.24 9.25
N ASN A 136 -7.70 8.83 10.50
CA ASN A 136 -7.60 9.76 11.61
C ASN A 136 -6.16 10.27 11.77
N ASP A 137 -5.96 11.32 12.56
CA ASP A 137 -4.63 11.93 12.76
C ASP A 137 -3.63 10.97 13.42
N ASP A 138 -4.11 9.91 14.07
CA ASP A 138 -3.31 8.83 14.64
C ASP A 138 -2.64 7.93 13.58
N MET A 139 -3.07 8.01 12.34
CA MET A 139 -2.59 7.21 11.19
C MET A 139 -2.80 5.69 11.33
N VAL A 140 -3.48 5.23 12.38
CA VAL A 140 -3.71 3.80 12.67
C VAL A 140 -5.18 3.44 12.75
N SER A 141 -6.07 4.37 12.46
CA SER A 141 -7.51 4.14 12.43
C SER A 141 -8.18 4.87 11.26
N ILE A 142 -9.26 4.28 10.76
CA ILE A 142 -10.09 4.85 9.68
C ILE A 142 -11.12 5.80 10.31
N LYS A 143 -11.28 6.97 9.71
CA LYS A 143 -12.33 7.90 10.08
C LYS A 143 -13.69 7.38 9.60
N ALA A 144 -14.62 7.22 10.55
CA ALA A 144 -15.95 6.68 10.28
C ALA A 144 -16.69 7.48 9.19
N GLY A 145 -17.45 6.78 8.34
CA GLY A 145 -18.23 7.38 7.26
C GLY A 145 -17.42 7.86 6.05
N THR A 146 -16.11 7.54 5.97
CA THR A 146 -15.26 8.06 4.89
C THR A 146 -14.84 7.02 3.86
N VAL A 147 -15.14 5.74 4.10
CA VAL A 147 -14.82 4.68 3.13
C VAL A 147 -15.66 4.85 1.87
N LYS A 148 -15.01 4.95 0.71
CA LYS A 148 -15.66 5.15 -0.59
C LYS A 148 -15.01 4.28 -1.65
N LYS A 149 -15.81 3.89 -2.65
CA LYS A 149 -15.29 3.33 -3.90
C LYS A 149 -14.77 4.47 -4.78
N LEU A 150 -13.58 4.30 -5.35
CA LEU A 150 -13.07 5.21 -6.37
C LEU A 150 -13.72 4.92 -7.73
N ASN A 151 -14.01 5.98 -8.50
CA ASN A 151 -14.66 5.89 -9.80
C ASN A 151 -13.76 6.48 -10.91
N GLY A 152 -13.90 5.93 -12.12
CA GLY A 152 -13.16 6.42 -13.29
C GLY A 152 -11.83 5.70 -13.56
N LEU A 153 -11.42 4.73 -12.73
CA LEU A 153 -10.20 3.94 -12.95
C LEU A 153 -10.50 2.80 -13.94
N ASN A 154 -10.55 3.14 -15.22
CA ASN A 154 -10.87 2.18 -16.28
C ASN A 154 -9.90 0.99 -16.29
N GLY A 155 -10.44 -0.23 -16.21
CA GLY A 155 -9.66 -1.46 -16.22
C GLY A 155 -8.84 -1.69 -14.95
N PHE A 156 -9.20 -1.06 -13.83
CA PHE A 156 -8.53 -1.23 -12.56
C PHE A 156 -8.39 -2.70 -12.17
N ARG A 157 -7.17 -3.08 -11.86
CA ARG A 157 -6.84 -4.36 -11.25
C ARG A 157 -6.39 -4.16 -9.80
N GLU A 158 -5.35 -3.34 -9.56
CA GLU A 158 -4.73 -3.15 -8.25
C GLU A 158 -3.78 -1.94 -8.22
N SER A 159 -3.11 -1.69 -7.10
CA SER A 159 -2.01 -0.71 -6.95
C SER A 159 -2.41 0.70 -7.38
N VAL A 160 -3.43 1.28 -6.73
CA VAL A 160 -3.81 2.67 -6.98
C VAL A 160 -2.93 3.62 -6.16
N VAL A 161 -2.36 4.62 -6.83
CA VAL A 161 -1.53 5.67 -6.22
C VAL A 161 -2.02 7.03 -6.70
N VAL A 162 -1.90 8.06 -5.86
CA VAL A 162 -2.25 9.44 -6.18
C VAL A 162 -1.15 10.41 -5.75
N ALA A 163 -0.88 11.38 -6.59
CA ALA A 163 -0.02 12.53 -6.29
C ALA A 163 -0.78 13.83 -6.57
N TYR A 164 -0.46 14.90 -5.84
CA TYR A 164 -1.01 16.24 -6.10
C TYR A 164 0.05 17.13 -6.72
N ARG A 165 -0.27 17.69 -7.87
CA ARG A 165 0.61 18.61 -8.58
C ARG A 165 -0.21 19.58 -9.45
N ASP A 166 0.23 20.84 -9.52
CA ASP A 166 -0.33 21.87 -10.40
C ASP A 166 -1.87 22.01 -10.29
N GLY A 167 -2.40 21.93 -9.08
CA GLY A 167 -3.82 22.06 -8.79
C GLY A 167 -4.69 20.85 -9.12
N LYS A 168 -4.07 19.71 -9.44
CA LYS A 168 -4.77 18.47 -9.82
C LYS A 168 -4.26 17.27 -9.03
N TYR A 169 -5.14 16.26 -8.89
CA TYR A 169 -4.80 14.93 -8.39
C TYR A 169 -4.49 14.02 -9.58
N HIS A 170 -3.29 13.47 -9.58
CA HIS A 170 -2.75 12.59 -10.62
C HIS A 170 -2.78 11.16 -10.13
N TRP A 171 -3.53 10.31 -10.82
CA TRP A 171 -3.80 8.93 -10.42
C TRP A 171 -3.10 7.95 -11.34
N THR A 172 -2.48 6.95 -10.76
CA THR A 172 -1.97 5.79 -11.49
C THR A 172 -2.54 4.51 -10.90
N TRP A 173 -2.75 3.51 -11.74
CA TRP A 173 -3.23 2.19 -11.31
C TRP A 173 -2.80 1.10 -12.27
N SER A 174 -2.68 -0.12 -11.75
CA SER A 174 -2.34 -1.29 -12.52
C SER A 174 -3.58 -1.92 -13.15
N CYS A 175 -3.42 -2.37 -14.38
CA CYS A 175 -4.43 -3.06 -15.18
C CYS A 175 -3.92 -4.40 -15.64
N ASP A 176 -4.83 -5.37 -15.84
CA ASP A 176 -4.57 -6.77 -16.17
C ASP A 176 -4.03 -7.57 -14.96
N ASP A 177 -3.66 -8.82 -15.12
CA ASP A 177 -3.15 -9.69 -14.07
C ASP A 177 -1.63 -9.58 -13.95
N ALA A 178 -1.10 -9.65 -12.73
CA ALA A 178 0.34 -9.56 -12.47
C ALA A 178 1.17 -10.65 -13.19
N ASN A 179 0.55 -11.78 -13.55
CA ASN A 179 1.20 -12.83 -14.33
C ASN A 179 1.05 -12.64 -15.85
N SER A 180 0.31 -11.63 -16.29
CA SER A 180 0.11 -11.31 -17.69
C SER A 180 1.27 -10.50 -18.26
N PRO A 181 1.77 -10.82 -19.46
CA PRO A 181 2.73 -9.96 -20.14
C PRO A 181 2.15 -8.59 -20.51
N ASN A 182 0.82 -8.43 -20.43
CA ASN A 182 0.11 -7.18 -20.70
C ASN A 182 -0.14 -6.36 -19.41
N TYR A 183 0.34 -6.80 -18.25
CA TYR A 183 0.24 -6.03 -17.01
C TYR A 183 0.87 -4.65 -17.20
N HIS A 184 0.09 -3.58 -17.00
CA HIS A 184 0.45 -2.23 -17.40
C HIS A 184 -0.13 -1.18 -16.46
N VAL A 185 0.41 0.05 -16.52
CA VAL A 185 -0.02 1.21 -15.74
C VAL A 185 -0.85 2.15 -16.57
N ARG A 186 -2.01 2.54 -16.04
CA ARG A 186 -2.86 3.61 -16.57
C ARG A 186 -2.77 4.86 -15.72
N TYR A 187 -3.20 5.98 -16.33
CA TYR A 187 -3.14 7.31 -15.76
C TYR A 187 -4.45 8.06 -15.94
N GLY A 188 -4.79 8.86 -14.95
CA GLY A 188 -5.94 9.75 -14.95
C GLY A 188 -5.76 10.95 -14.03
N VAL A 189 -6.70 11.88 -14.09
CA VAL A 189 -6.70 13.09 -13.26
C VAL A 189 -8.08 13.37 -12.68
N SER A 190 -8.11 14.02 -11.51
CA SER A 190 -9.34 14.59 -10.93
C SER A 190 -9.07 15.97 -10.32
N ASP A 191 -10.15 16.72 -10.07
CA ASP A 191 -10.10 18.04 -9.44
C ASP A 191 -10.14 17.97 -7.91
N SER A 192 -10.58 16.84 -7.35
CA SER A 192 -10.60 16.58 -5.90
C SER A 192 -10.22 15.14 -5.60
N ILE A 193 -9.77 14.89 -4.36
CA ILE A 193 -9.30 13.58 -3.91
C ILE A 193 -10.41 12.50 -3.94
N ASP A 194 -11.66 12.90 -3.83
CA ASP A 194 -12.84 12.03 -3.86
C ASP A 194 -13.70 12.20 -5.13
N GLY A 195 -13.21 12.98 -6.09
CA GLY A 195 -13.87 13.22 -7.37
C GLY A 195 -13.72 12.05 -8.35
N THR A 196 -14.56 12.07 -9.39
CA THR A 196 -14.45 11.10 -10.49
C THR A 196 -13.14 11.31 -11.26
N ILE A 197 -12.37 10.25 -11.40
CA ILE A 197 -11.09 10.26 -12.11
C ILE A 197 -11.34 10.18 -13.61
N THR A 198 -10.84 11.18 -14.34
CA THR A 198 -10.89 11.23 -15.80
C THR A 198 -9.67 10.49 -16.35
N TYR A 199 -9.90 9.37 -17.01
CA TYR A 199 -8.86 8.58 -17.67
C TYR A 199 -8.15 9.40 -18.76
N LYS A 200 -6.82 9.33 -18.80
CA LYS A 200 -5.96 10.08 -19.75
C LYS A 200 -5.17 9.20 -20.69
N GLY A 201 -4.92 7.95 -20.34
CA GLY A 201 -4.17 7.03 -21.20
C GLY A 201 -3.37 5.98 -20.44
N VAL A 202 -2.60 5.21 -21.20
CA VAL A 202 -1.60 4.27 -20.69
C VAL A 202 -0.31 5.04 -20.40
N LEU A 203 0.21 4.88 -19.18
CA LEU A 203 1.46 5.52 -18.74
C LEU A 203 2.67 4.62 -19.03
N LEU A 204 2.56 3.34 -18.72
CA LEU A 204 3.63 2.36 -18.89
C LEU A 204 3.03 1.04 -19.37
N GLN A 205 3.61 0.45 -20.41
CA GLN A 205 3.17 -0.82 -20.97
C GLN A 205 4.37 -1.63 -21.49
N LYS A 206 4.13 -2.90 -21.85
CA LYS A 206 5.16 -3.75 -22.44
C LYS A 206 5.77 -3.09 -23.68
N ASP A 207 7.07 -3.33 -23.86
CA ASP A 207 7.82 -2.98 -25.07
C ASP A 207 8.61 -4.20 -25.53
N SER A 208 8.09 -4.90 -26.53
CA SER A 208 8.71 -6.12 -27.06
C SER A 208 10.07 -5.85 -27.70
N SER A 209 10.33 -4.64 -28.19
CA SER A 209 11.63 -4.26 -28.77
C SER A 209 12.75 -4.20 -27.71
N LYS A 210 12.37 -3.99 -26.45
CA LYS A 210 13.27 -3.92 -25.27
C LYS A 210 13.14 -5.13 -24.34
N ASN A 211 12.37 -6.15 -24.76
CA ASN A 211 12.04 -7.30 -23.91
C ASN A 211 11.42 -6.93 -22.55
N LEU A 212 10.63 -5.85 -22.52
CA LEU A 212 9.91 -5.41 -21.33
C LEU A 212 8.50 -6.01 -21.32
N GLN A 213 8.14 -6.65 -20.21
CA GLN A 213 6.83 -7.28 -20.00
C GLN A 213 6.39 -7.06 -18.54
N GLY A 214 5.08 -7.09 -18.28
CA GLY A 214 4.54 -7.02 -16.93
C GLY A 214 4.91 -5.73 -16.19
N THR A 215 4.84 -4.60 -16.88
CA THR A 215 5.36 -3.28 -16.44
C THR A 215 4.36 -2.52 -15.58
N ALA A 216 3.91 -3.09 -14.46
CA ALA A 216 2.98 -2.41 -13.55
C ALA A 216 3.37 -2.58 -12.08
N HIS A 217 2.50 -2.15 -11.16
CA HIS A 217 2.70 -2.10 -9.72
C HIS A 217 3.70 -1.01 -9.31
N GLN A 218 3.30 0.22 -9.54
CA GLN A 218 4.10 1.43 -9.31
C GLN A 218 3.91 1.99 -7.89
N SER A 219 4.88 2.76 -7.46
CA SER A 219 4.77 3.66 -6.30
C SER A 219 5.39 5.01 -6.64
N ASP A 220 4.96 6.07 -5.95
CA ASP A 220 5.50 7.41 -6.10
C ASP A 220 6.33 7.76 -4.86
N VAL A 221 7.47 8.41 -5.10
CA VAL A 221 8.31 8.98 -4.04
C VAL A 221 8.46 10.47 -4.31
N HIS A 222 8.10 11.29 -3.33
CA HIS A 222 8.43 12.71 -3.35
C HIS A 222 9.88 12.89 -2.88
N VAL A 223 10.71 13.45 -3.74
CA VAL A 223 12.11 13.79 -3.46
C VAL A 223 12.23 15.30 -3.26
#